data_15953e9becf4840736c7d5d368744ba0
#
_entry.id   15953e9becf4840736c7d5d368744ba0
#
_cell.length_a   1.000
_cell.length_b   1.000
_cell.length_c   1.000
_cell.angle_alpha   90.00
_cell.angle_beta   90.00
_cell.angle_gamma   90.00
#
_symmetry.space_group_name_H-M   'P 1'
#
loop_
_entity.id
_entity.type
_entity.pdbx_description
1 polymer ?
#
loop_
_entity_poly.entity_id
_entity_poly.type
_entity_poly.pdbx_seq_one_letter_code
_entity_poly.pdbx_strand_id
1 'polypeptide(L)'
;YLFIKNNTADYGGGVYARYEGEPVFNHVTVIENTAGQGGGMRFRDNANPIISNCTIKWNISSGAGGGIYCNNADPEISYTSIIANVANEGGDAVYLKINCEANFMNTTFVSNGSPESDTSSAVFCVTNCSALFTNAILWGNLGPEIEFSSTSNPNFVTVNYSDLEDGQNGIVTNDNGTISWLDGNINENPLFCNSWDWDFSLAEDSPCVGTGIAGNNMGAFDVGCGPMMSINDDLPTQFSLKQNYPNPFNPTTTIEYSL
;
A
#
# COMPACT_ATOMS: atom_id res chain seq x y z
N TYR A 1 -7.36 3.23 20.81
CA TYR A 1 -6.93 2.36 19.69
C TYR A 1 -7.50 0.97 19.91
N LEU A 2 -8.18 0.41 18.92
CA LEU A 2 -8.70 -0.95 18.92
C LEU A 2 -7.82 -1.83 18.03
N PHE A 3 -7.45 -3.01 18.52
CA PHE A 3 -6.76 -4.03 17.75
C PHE A 3 -7.67 -5.24 17.53
N ILE A 4 -7.81 -5.64 16.25
CA ILE A 4 -8.45 -6.87 15.83
C ILE A 4 -7.35 -7.76 15.26
N LYS A 5 -6.91 -8.76 16.03
CA LYS A 5 -5.69 -9.47 15.70
C LYS A 5 -5.73 -10.97 15.97
N ASN A 6 -4.95 -11.71 15.18
CA ASN A 6 -4.72 -13.15 15.36
C ASN A 6 -6.01 -13.97 15.36
N ASN A 7 -7.02 -13.54 14.58
CA ASN A 7 -8.24 -14.30 14.42
C ASN A 7 -8.17 -15.15 13.16
N THR A 8 -8.83 -16.29 13.19
CA THR A 8 -8.96 -17.21 12.05
C THR A 8 -10.42 -17.54 11.82
N ALA A 9 -10.86 -17.46 10.56
CA ALA A 9 -12.22 -17.75 10.15
C ALA A 9 -12.28 -18.27 8.71
N ASP A 10 -13.40 -18.83 8.27
CA ASP A 10 -13.62 -19.13 6.86
C ASP A 10 -13.76 -17.84 6.04
N TYR A 11 -14.35 -16.80 6.65
CA TYR A 11 -14.64 -15.53 6.01
C TYR A 11 -14.40 -14.35 6.96
N GLY A 12 -13.68 -13.34 6.50
CA GLY A 12 -13.40 -12.13 7.27
C GLY A 12 -12.70 -12.44 8.58
N GLY A 13 -11.40 -12.76 8.51
CA GLY A 13 -10.64 -13.22 9.68
C GLY A 13 -10.75 -12.30 10.88
N GLY A 14 -10.60 -10.99 10.67
CA GLY A 14 -10.82 -9.99 11.71
C GLY A 14 -12.26 -9.50 11.79
N VAL A 15 -12.86 -9.21 10.63
CA VAL A 15 -14.20 -8.62 10.54
C VAL A 15 -15.00 -9.28 9.41
N TYR A 16 -16.23 -9.64 9.69
CA TYR A 16 -17.20 -10.02 8.67
C TYR A 16 -18.51 -9.28 8.87
N ALA A 17 -18.89 -8.45 7.90
CA ALA A 17 -20.20 -7.80 7.86
C ALA A 17 -20.97 -8.19 6.60
N ARG A 18 -22.29 -8.37 6.75
CA ARG A 18 -23.17 -8.83 5.69
C ARG A 18 -24.57 -8.25 5.88
N TYR A 19 -25.26 -8.06 4.76
CA TYR A 19 -26.58 -7.46 4.70
C TYR A 19 -26.61 -6.00 5.18
N GLU A 20 -27.20 -5.19 4.39
CA GLU A 20 -27.47 -3.75 4.55
C GLU A 20 -26.87 -3.11 5.82
N GLY A 21 -26.01 -2.12 5.67
CA GLY A 21 -25.45 -1.39 6.79
C GLY A 21 -24.17 -0.67 6.42
N GLU A 22 -23.85 0.32 7.22
CA GLU A 22 -22.65 1.14 7.06
C GLU A 22 -21.77 0.97 8.30
N PRO A 23 -21.05 -0.17 8.43
CA PRO A 23 -20.17 -0.36 9.59
C PRO A 23 -19.02 0.65 9.54
N VAL A 24 -18.81 1.36 10.65
CA VAL A 24 -17.80 2.41 10.76
C VAL A 24 -16.61 1.92 11.56
N PHE A 25 -15.42 2.02 10.98
CA PHE A 25 -14.14 1.73 11.62
C PHE A 25 -13.31 2.99 11.63
N ASN A 26 -12.94 3.46 12.81
CA ASN A 26 -12.10 4.63 12.96
C ASN A 26 -11.02 4.40 14.01
N HIS A 27 -9.75 4.63 13.66
CA HIS A 27 -8.58 4.34 14.50
C HIS A 27 -8.49 2.86 14.95
N VAL A 28 -8.75 1.94 14.01
CA VAL A 28 -8.67 0.49 14.24
C VAL A 28 -7.46 -0.10 13.53
N THR A 29 -6.73 -0.97 14.20
CA THR A 29 -5.69 -1.79 13.58
C THR A 29 -6.20 -3.22 13.42
N VAL A 30 -6.28 -3.68 12.15
CA VAL A 30 -6.64 -5.04 11.77
C VAL A 30 -5.38 -5.76 11.31
N ILE A 31 -4.90 -6.70 12.11
CA ILE A 31 -3.54 -7.22 11.95
C ILE A 31 -3.47 -8.73 12.18
N GLU A 32 -2.66 -9.44 11.35
CA GLU A 32 -2.37 -10.87 11.55
C GLU A 32 -3.62 -11.76 11.62
N ASN A 33 -4.68 -11.41 10.87
CA ASN A 33 -5.86 -12.26 10.77
C ASN A 33 -5.78 -13.14 9.52
N THR A 34 -6.41 -14.29 9.57
CA THR A 34 -6.38 -15.28 8.48
C THR A 34 -7.79 -15.75 8.13
N ALA A 35 -8.08 -15.83 6.83
CA ALA A 35 -9.36 -16.38 6.37
C ALA A 35 -9.27 -17.08 5.00
N GLY A 36 -10.34 -17.74 4.60
CA GLY A 36 -10.53 -18.22 3.24
C GLY A 36 -10.79 -17.08 2.24
N GLN A 37 -11.47 -16.00 2.67
CA GLN A 37 -11.68 -14.78 1.90
C GLN A 37 -11.77 -13.58 2.85
N GLY A 38 -11.08 -12.49 2.52
CA GLY A 38 -10.97 -11.33 3.38
C GLY A 38 -10.17 -11.64 4.63
N GLY A 39 -8.87 -11.86 4.51
CA GLY A 39 -8.00 -12.19 5.64
C GLY A 39 -8.18 -11.24 6.81
N GLY A 40 -8.12 -9.92 6.55
CA GLY A 40 -8.46 -8.90 7.54
C GLY A 40 -9.95 -8.69 7.68
N MET A 41 -10.61 -8.26 6.60
CA MET A 41 -12.01 -7.80 6.62
C MET A 41 -12.77 -8.31 5.40
N ARG A 42 -14.05 -8.61 5.59
CA ARG A 42 -14.96 -8.99 4.50
C ARG A 42 -16.30 -8.29 4.63
N PHE A 43 -16.74 -7.71 3.50
CA PHE A 43 -18.02 -7.01 3.37
C PHE A 43 -18.81 -7.54 2.19
N ARG A 44 -20.13 -7.74 2.35
CA ARG A 44 -20.96 -8.20 1.25
C ARG A 44 -22.44 -7.83 1.42
N ASP A 45 -23.15 -7.92 0.31
CA ASP A 45 -24.61 -7.79 0.28
C ASP A 45 -25.06 -6.42 0.85
N ASN A 46 -24.49 -5.31 0.32
CA ASN A 46 -24.72 -3.90 0.69
C ASN A 46 -24.27 -3.56 2.13
N ALA A 47 -23.32 -4.29 2.70
CA ALA A 47 -22.63 -3.84 3.89
C ALA A 47 -21.49 -2.88 3.47
N ASN A 48 -21.80 -1.58 3.35
CA ASN A 48 -20.91 -0.54 2.83
C ASN A 48 -20.05 0.05 3.96
N PRO A 49 -18.79 -0.37 4.13
CA PRO A 49 -17.97 0.09 5.24
C PRO A 49 -17.44 1.49 5.06
N ILE A 50 -17.39 2.26 6.14
CA ILE A 50 -16.61 3.49 6.26
C ILE A 50 -15.38 3.19 7.12
N ILE A 51 -14.19 3.24 6.51
CA ILE A 51 -12.93 2.91 7.15
C ILE A 51 -12.02 4.14 7.12
N SER A 52 -11.69 4.70 8.29
CA SER A 52 -10.89 5.91 8.36
C SER A 52 -9.81 5.83 9.44
N ASN A 53 -8.64 6.42 9.16
CA ASN A 53 -7.51 6.45 10.10
C ASN A 53 -7.13 5.06 10.63
N CYS A 54 -7.24 4.04 9.78
CA CYS A 54 -7.03 2.65 10.15
C CYS A 54 -5.70 2.11 9.59
N THR A 55 -5.24 1.01 10.16
CA THR A 55 -4.12 0.22 9.63
C THR A 55 -4.58 -1.22 9.43
N ILE A 56 -4.47 -1.73 8.20
CA ILE A 56 -4.84 -3.09 7.83
C ILE A 56 -3.58 -3.77 7.33
N LYS A 57 -2.97 -4.64 8.15
CA LYS A 57 -1.66 -5.18 7.82
C LYS A 57 -1.46 -6.64 8.21
N TRP A 58 -0.61 -7.32 7.42
CA TRP A 58 -0.20 -8.71 7.66
C TRP A 58 -1.38 -9.68 7.77
N ASN A 59 -2.48 -9.39 7.09
CA ASN A 59 -3.59 -10.32 7.02
C ASN A 59 -3.42 -11.26 5.82
N ILE A 60 -3.86 -12.50 5.96
CA ILE A 60 -3.65 -13.55 4.98
C ILE A 60 -5.00 -14.14 4.56
N SER A 61 -5.21 -14.23 3.24
CA SER A 61 -6.32 -14.97 2.65
C SER A 61 -5.81 -16.16 1.85
N SER A 62 -6.35 -17.34 2.11
CA SER A 62 -6.08 -18.50 1.26
C SER A 62 -6.83 -18.49 -0.08
N GLY A 63 -7.76 -17.56 -0.25
CA GLY A 63 -8.43 -17.20 -1.49
C GLY A 63 -8.15 -15.73 -1.82
N ALA A 64 -9.18 -14.93 -2.02
CA ALA A 64 -9.09 -13.53 -2.44
C ALA A 64 -9.20 -12.53 -1.29
N GLY A 65 -8.60 -11.35 -1.47
CA GLY A 65 -8.68 -10.24 -0.54
C GLY A 65 -7.89 -10.49 0.75
N GLY A 66 -6.58 -10.27 0.73
CA GLY A 66 -5.73 -10.43 1.91
C GLY A 66 -6.10 -9.45 3.01
N GLY A 67 -6.12 -8.16 2.71
CA GLY A 67 -6.57 -7.10 3.62
C GLY A 67 -8.10 -7.03 3.67
N ILE A 68 -8.72 -6.69 2.55
CA ILE A 68 -10.17 -6.45 2.45
C ILE A 68 -10.76 -7.22 1.26
N TYR A 69 -11.92 -7.80 1.46
CA TYR A 69 -12.75 -8.41 0.42
C TYR A 69 -14.14 -7.76 0.41
N CYS A 70 -14.54 -7.19 -0.73
CA CYS A 70 -15.87 -6.64 -0.96
C CYS A 70 -16.60 -7.40 -2.05
N ASN A 71 -17.89 -7.65 -1.86
CA ASN A 71 -18.78 -8.30 -2.84
C ASN A 71 -20.15 -7.66 -2.77
N ASN A 72 -20.51 -6.86 -3.76
CA ASN A 72 -21.70 -6.02 -3.74
C ASN A 72 -21.73 -5.19 -2.46
N ALA A 73 -20.66 -4.43 -2.25
CA ALA A 73 -20.45 -3.53 -1.12
C ALA A 73 -19.50 -2.41 -1.53
N ASP A 74 -19.82 -1.18 -1.15
CA ASP A 74 -19.19 0.06 -1.59
C ASP A 74 -18.33 0.64 -0.45
N PRO A 75 -17.04 0.30 -0.38
CA PRO A 75 -16.18 0.77 0.70
C PRO A 75 -15.77 2.23 0.49
N GLU A 76 -15.93 3.04 1.54
CA GLU A 76 -15.31 4.36 1.67
C GLU A 76 -14.09 4.27 2.60
N ILE A 77 -12.89 4.40 2.04
CA ILE A 77 -11.64 4.23 2.77
C ILE A 77 -10.83 5.51 2.69
N SER A 78 -10.48 6.07 3.87
CA SER A 78 -9.73 7.32 3.93
C SER A 78 -8.66 7.32 5.01
N TYR A 79 -7.54 8.01 4.77
CA TYR A 79 -6.43 8.13 5.72
C TYR A 79 -6.02 6.77 6.33
N THR A 80 -6.03 5.74 5.50
CA THR A 80 -5.86 4.35 5.92
C THR A 80 -4.68 3.72 5.20
N SER A 81 -3.88 2.98 5.94
CA SER A 81 -2.77 2.21 5.39
C SER A 81 -3.12 0.74 5.27
N ILE A 82 -2.86 0.16 4.08
CA ILE A 82 -3.08 -1.25 3.76
C ILE A 82 -1.73 -1.85 3.38
N ILE A 83 -1.15 -2.64 4.29
CA ILE A 83 0.28 -2.95 4.29
C ILE A 83 0.52 -4.45 4.39
N ALA A 84 1.33 -5.01 3.51
CA ALA A 84 1.85 -6.37 3.61
C ALA A 84 0.75 -7.44 3.85
N ASN A 85 -0.40 -7.26 3.21
CA ASN A 85 -1.44 -8.29 3.19
C ASN A 85 -1.21 -9.24 2.02
N VAL A 86 -1.66 -10.49 2.14
CA VAL A 86 -1.41 -11.54 1.15
C VAL A 86 -2.70 -12.29 0.82
N ALA A 87 -2.93 -12.55 -0.46
CA ALA A 87 -4.01 -13.38 -0.97
C ALA A 87 -3.50 -14.38 -2.04
N ASN A 88 -4.07 -15.56 -2.11
CA ASN A 88 -3.68 -16.54 -3.12
C ASN A 88 -4.42 -16.36 -4.46
N GLU A 89 -5.51 -15.59 -4.49
CA GLU A 89 -6.34 -15.40 -5.70
C GLU A 89 -6.41 -13.93 -6.12
N GLY A 90 -5.44 -13.09 -5.71
CA GLY A 90 -5.36 -11.67 -6.04
C GLY A 90 -6.09 -10.73 -5.08
N GLY A 91 -5.87 -9.42 -5.29
CA GLY A 91 -6.33 -8.38 -4.38
C GLY A 91 -5.70 -8.51 -3.02
N ASP A 92 -4.38 -8.57 -2.98
CA ASP A 92 -3.64 -8.74 -1.73
C ASP A 92 -4.01 -7.68 -0.70
N ALA A 93 -4.13 -6.42 -1.13
CA ALA A 93 -4.69 -5.36 -0.31
C ALA A 93 -6.22 -5.38 -0.33
N VAL A 94 -6.82 -5.28 -1.53
CA VAL A 94 -8.28 -5.16 -1.69
C VAL A 94 -8.78 -5.95 -2.89
N TYR A 95 -9.82 -6.75 -2.68
CA TYR A 95 -10.53 -7.49 -3.73
C TYR A 95 -11.97 -6.99 -3.87
N LEU A 96 -12.32 -6.48 -5.04
CA LEU A 96 -13.66 -5.97 -5.39
C LEU A 96 -14.33 -6.93 -6.37
N LYS A 97 -15.44 -7.57 -5.96
CA LYS A 97 -15.96 -8.69 -6.74
C LYS A 97 -17.10 -8.35 -7.69
N ILE A 98 -18.20 -7.84 -7.23
CA ILE A 98 -19.41 -7.64 -8.04
C ILE A 98 -20.03 -6.30 -7.65
N ASN A 99 -20.25 -5.44 -8.65
CA ASN A 99 -20.94 -4.14 -8.48
C ASN A 99 -20.43 -3.33 -7.28
N CYS A 100 -19.13 -3.30 -7.05
CA CYS A 100 -18.54 -2.49 -5.99
C CYS A 100 -18.17 -1.11 -6.52
N GLU A 101 -18.54 -0.05 -5.78
CA GLU A 101 -18.10 1.33 -6.01
C GLU A 101 -17.17 1.74 -4.86
N ALA A 102 -15.86 1.54 -5.02
CA ALA A 102 -14.87 1.77 -3.97
C ALA A 102 -14.26 3.18 -4.08
N ASN A 103 -14.15 3.88 -2.95
CA ASN A 103 -13.50 5.17 -2.86
C ASN A 103 -12.30 5.11 -1.90
N PHE A 104 -11.11 5.46 -2.42
CA PHE A 104 -9.85 5.50 -1.68
C PHE A 104 -9.31 6.92 -1.68
N MET A 105 -9.35 7.58 -0.52
CA MET A 105 -8.86 8.94 -0.34
C MET A 105 -7.72 8.96 0.68
N ASN A 106 -6.58 9.57 0.33
CA ASN A 106 -5.42 9.61 1.23
C ASN A 106 -5.09 8.22 1.80
N THR A 107 -4.98 7.23 0.94
CA THR A 107 -4.75 5.82 1.31
C THR A 107 -3.39 5.38 0.81
N THR A 108 -2.65 4.64 1.61
CA THR A 108 -1.35 4.06 1.22
C THR A 108 -1.45 2.54 1.11
N PHE A 109 -1.16 2.02 -0.08
CA PHE A 109 -1.05 0.60 -0.38
C PHE A 109 0.41 0.26 -0.59
N VAL A 110 1.00 -0.51 0.29
CA VAL A 110 2.44 -0.78 0.22
C VAL A 110 2.80 -2.19 0.66
N SER A 111 3.76 -2.78 -0.06
CA SER A 111 4.30 -4.11 0.26
C SER A 111 3.25 -5.23 0.31
N ASN A 112 2.09 -5.08 -0.34
CA ASN A 112 1.10 -6.15 -0.42
C ASN A 112 1.53 -7.20 -1.46
N GLY A 113 1.19 -8.45 -1.22
CA GLY A 113 1.51 -9.59 -2.08
C GLY A 113 2.55 -10.53 -1.49
N SER A 114 2.80 -11.63 -2.20
CA SER A 114 3.78 -12.65 -1.85
C SER A 114 4.61 -13.04 -3.08
N PRO A 115 5.94 -13.16 -2.95
CA PRO A 115 6.80 -13.65 -4.02
C PRO A 115 6.47 -15.09 -4.47
N GLU A 116 5.71 -15.81 -3.66
CA GLU A 116 5.30 -17.19 -3.92
C GLU A 116 3.98 -17.29 -4.69
N SER A 117 3.30 -16.14 -4.93
CA SER A 117 2.02 -16.08 -5.63
C SER A 117 2.19 -15.58 -7.07
N ASP A 118 1.71 -16.34 -8.04
CA ASP A 118 1.67 -15.94 -9.46
C ASP A 118 0.47 -15.02 -9.78
N THR A 119 -0.40 -14.74 -8.80
CA THR A 119 -1.64 -13.97 -8.97
C THR A 119 -1.70 -12.72 -8.09
N SER A 120 -0.54 -12.22 -7.67
CA SER A 120 -0.46 -11.02 -6.83
C SER A 120 -0.89 -9.78 -7.60
N SER A 121 -1.75 -8.99 -6.98
CA SER A 121 -2.08 -7.61 -7.36
C SER A 121 -2.55 -6.87 -6.12
N ALA A 122 -2.21 -5.59 -5.96
CA ALA A 122 -2.61 -4.86 -4.77
C ALA A 122 -4.14 -4.70 -4.72
N VAL A 123 -4.74 -4.21 -5.80
CA VAL A 123 -6.21 -4.08 -5.92
C VAL A 123 -6.71 -4.89 -7.12
N PHE A 124 -7.66 -5.79 -6.90
CA PHE A 124 -8.24 -6.62 -7.95
C PHE A 124 -9.74 -6.36 -8.13
N CYS A 125 -10.14 -5.99 -9.35
CA CYS A 125 -11.54 -5.73 -9.72
C CYS A 125 -12.08 -6.83 -10.63
N VAL A 126 -13.22 -7.43 -10.29
CA VAL A 126 -13.74 -8.58 -11.04
C VAL A 126 -14.85 -8.20 -12.00
N THR A 127 -16.02 -7.80 -11.51
CA THR A 127 -17.24 -7.68 -12.33
C THR A 127 -17.97 -6.38 -12.05
N ASN A 128 -18.01 -5.48 -13.05
CA ASN A 128 -18.73 -4.22 -12.96
C ASN A 128 -18.38 -3.43 -11.69
N CYS A 129 -17.09 -3.42 -11.35
CA CYS A 129 -16.60 -2.65 -10.21
C CYS A 129 -15.99 -1.33 -10.69
N SER A 130 -16.14 -0.29 -9.87
CA SER A 130 -15.44 0.97 -10.03
C SER A 130 -14.59 1.28 -8.80
N ALA A 131 -13.41 1.84 -9.02
CA ALA A 131 -12.51 2.29 -7.96
C ALA A 131 -12.01 3.70 -8.26
N LEU A 132 -12.17 4.59 -7.28
CA LEU A 132 -11.65 5.97 -7.34
C LEU A 132 -10.49 6.10 -6.36
N PHE A 133 -9.34 6.52 -6.87
CA PHE A 133 -8.17 6.84 -6.07
C PHE A 133 -7.92 8.35 -6.11
N THR A 134 -7.87 8.98 -4.95
CA THR A 134 -7.59 10.41 -4.79
C THR A 134 -6.57 10.61 -3.68
N ASN A 135 -5.48 11.31 -3.96
CA ASN A 135 -4.35 11.47 -3.05
C ASN A 135 -3.83 10.12 -2.51
N ALA A 136 -3.87 9.08 -3.29
CA ALA A 136 -3.42 7.75 -2.88
C ALA A 136 -1.93 7.52 -3.23
N ILE A 137 -1.28 6.62 -2.50
CA ILE A 137 0.03 6.07 -2.84
C ILE A 137 -0.13 4.56 -2.99
N LEU A 138 0.20 4.03 -4.18
CA LEU A 138 0.29 2.61 -4.46
C LEU A 138 1.73 2.32 -4.88
N TRP A 139 2.53 1.69 -4.01
CA TRP A 139 3.97 1.58 -4.22
C TRP A 139 4.59 0.35 -3.56
N GLY A 140 5.49 -0.32 -4.27
CA GLY A 140 6.22 -1.47 -3.73
C GLY A 140 5.33 -2.67 -3.44
N ASN A 141 4.19 -2.79 -4.12
CA ASN A 141 3.36 -3.97 -4.06
C ASN A 141 3.90 -5.03 -5.04
N LEU A 142 3.62 -6.30 -4.78
CA LEU A 142 3.99 -7.36 -5.72
C LEU A 142 2.91 -7.51 -6.79
N GLY A 143 3.34 -7.60 -8.05
CA GLY A 143 2.44 -7.62 -9.20
C GLY A 143 1.85 -6.24 -9.53
N PRO A 144 0.79 -6.17 -10.35
CA PRO A 144 0.14 -4.91 -10.70
C PRO A 144 -0.41 -4.17 -9.48
N GLU A 145 -0.33 -2.84 -9.51
CA GLU A 145 -0.96 -2.00 -8.51
C GLU A 145 -2.49 -2.13 -8.55
N ILE A 146 -3.04 -2.21 -9.76
CA ILE A 146 -4.47 -2.46 -9.99
C ILE A 146 -4.63 -3.45 -11.13
N GLU A 147 -5.46 -4.45 -10.94
CA GLU A 147 -5.73 -5.45 -11.98
C GLU A 147 -7.23 -5.69 -12.16
N PHE A 148 -7.66 -5.89 -13.40
CA PHE A 148 -9.02 -6.30 -13.73
C PHE A 148 -9.06 -7.77 -14.15
N SER A 149 -10.12 -8.46 -13.76
CA SER A 149 -10.39 -9.81 -14.27
C SER A 149 -10.60 -9.79 -15.79
N SER A 150 -10.07 -10.77 -16.49
CA SER A 150 -10.20 -10.90 -17.96
C SER A 150 -11.54 -11.44 -18.44
N THR A 151 -12.43 -11.93 -17.55
CA THR A 151 -13.56 -12.79 -17.93
C THR A 151 -14.93 -12.33 -17.44
N SER A 152 -15.13 -11.06 -17.14
CA SER A 152 -16.35 -10.55 -16.51
C SER A 152 -16.86 -9.28 -17.19
N ASN A 153 -17.91 -8.65 -16.63
CA ASN A 153 -18.33 -7.33 -17.09
C ASN A 153 -17.24 -6.30 -16.83
N PRO A 154 -17.13 -5.28 -17.72
CA PRO A 154 -16.07 -4.28 -17.64
C PRO A 154 -15.99 -3.57 -16.29
N ASN A 155 -14.76 -3.27 -15.88
CA ASN A 155 -14.44 -2.53 -14.69
C ASN A 155 -13.97 -1.11 -15.03
N PHE A 156 -13.95 -0.22 -14.04
CA PHE A 156 -13.57 1.17 -14.21
C PHE A 156 -12.63 1.59 -13.09
N VAL A 157 -11.58 2.31 -13.43
CA VAL A 157 -10.73 2.96 -12.43
C VAL A 157 -10.55 4.42 -12.78
N THR A 158 -10.60 5.27 -11.77
CA THR A 158 -10.27 6.68 -11.88
C THR A 158 -9.15 6.99 -10.90
N VAL A 159 -8.10 7.65 -11.38
CA VAL A 159 -6.92 8.03 -10.58
C VAL A 159 -6.66 9.51 -10.76
N ASN A 160 -6.57 10.25 -9.65
CA ASN A 160 -6.22 11.66 -9.65
C ASN A 160 -5.35 12.02 -8.44
N TYR A 161 -4.40 12.90 -8.63
CA TYR A 161 -3.50 13.38 -7.58
C TYR A 161 -2.90 12.25 -6.76
N SER A 162 -2.48 11.17 -7.40
CA SER A 162 -2.01 9.95 -6.75
C SER A 162 -0.64 9.53 -7.29
N ASP A 163 0.11 8.83 -6.46
CA ASP A 163 1.41 8.28 -6.83
C ASP A 163 1.27 6.77 -7.04
N LEU A 164 1.46 6.34 -8.28
CA LEU A 164 1.41 4.93 -8.65
C LEU A 164 2.76 4.48 -9.20
N GLU A 165 3.31 3.40 -8.67
CA GLU A 165 4.48 2.73 -9.25
C GLU A 165 4.15 2.27 -10.68
N ASP A 166 5.08 2.50 -11.60
CA ASP A 166 4.89 2.33 -13.04
C ASP A 166 3.81 3.22 -13.68
N GLY A 167 3.22 4.15 -12.94
CA GLY A 167 2.20 5.08 -13.41
C GLY A 167 0.98 4.32 -13.97
N GLN A 168 0.50 4.74 -15.14
CA GLN A 168 -0.64 4.06 -15.78
C GLN A 168 -0.32 2.62 -16.21
N ASN A 169 0.96 2.25 -16.38
CA ASN A 169 1.36 0.89 -16.73
C ASN A 169 1.24 -0.08 -15.54
N GLY A 170 1.23 0.43 -14.31
CA GLY A 170 0.93 -0.34 -13.11
C GLY A 170 -0.52 -0.83 -13.04
N ILE A 171 -1.37 -0.45 -14.01
CA ILE A 171 -2.77 -0.86 -14.10
C ILE A 171 -2.97 -1.84 -15.26
N VAL A 172 -3.27 -3.08 -14.95
CA VAL A 172 -3.51 -4.14 -15.94
C VAL A 172 -5.01 -4.35 -16.13
N THR A 173 -5.53 -3.90 -17.26
CA THR A 173 -6.97 -3.98 -17.55
C THR A 173 -7.43 -5.32 -18.13
N ASN A 174 -6.51 -6.15 -18.64
CA ASN A 174 -6.82 -7.41 -19.32
C ASN A 174 -7.91 -7.28 -20.40
N ASP A 175 -7.91 -6.14 -21.13
CA ASP A 175 -8.93 -5.75 -22.12
C ASP A 175 -10.38 -5.71 -21.55
N ASN A 176 -10.55 -5.58 -20.25
CA ASN A 176 -11.84 -5.67 -19.57
C ASN A 176 -12.17 -4.43 -18.72
N GLY A 177 -12.02 -3.26 -19.31
CA GLY A 177 -12.44 -2.03 -18.64
C GLY A 177 -11.69 -0.79 -19.10
N THR A 178 -11.88 0.29 -18.39
CA THR A 178 -11.31 1.60 -18.73
C THR A 178 -10.63 2.27 -17.55
N ILE A 179 -9.59 3.05 -17.89
CA ILE A 179 -8.83 3.88 -16.96
C ILE A 179 -9.13 5.34 -17.26
N SER A 180 -9.58 6.09 -16.28
CA SER A 180 -9.63 7.54 -16.28
C SER A 180 -8.42 8.08 -15.53
N TRP A 181 -7.35 8.37 -16.25
CA TRP A 181 -6.12 8.95 -15.70
C TRP A 181 -6.24 10.46 -15.71
N LEU A 182 -6.53 11.07 -14.56
CA LEU A 182 -6.78 12.50 -14.44
C LEU A 182 -5.50 13.26 -14.07
N ASP A 183 -5.63 14.55 -13.76
CA ASP A 183 -4.51 15.43 -13.44
C ASP A 183 -3.86 15.11 -12.09
N GLY A 184 -2.61 15.56 -11.94
CA GLY A 184 -1.87 15.51 -10.67
C GLY A 184 -1.31 14.16 -10.27
N ASN A 185 -1.44 13.13 -11.13
CA ASN A 185 -0.81 11.83 -10.86
C ASN A 185 0.68 11.86 -11.14
N ILE A 186 1.45 11.18 -10.32
CA ILE A 186 2.89 11.02 -10.44
C ILE A 186 3.30 9.54 -10.43
N ASN A 187 4.53 9.26 -10.80
CA ASN A 187 5.19 7.96 -10.71
C ASN A 187 6.63 8.23 -10.23
N GLU A 188 6.76 8.54 -8.95
CA GLU A 188 8.05 8.88 -8.35
C GLU A 188 8.17 8.20 -6.99
N ASN A 189 9.40 7.79 -6.61
CA ASN A 189 9.62 7.15 -5.32
C ASN A 189 9.07 8.03 -4.18
N PRO A 190 8.12 7.53 -3.37
CA PRO A 190 7.50 8.29 -2.29
C PRO A 190 8.45 8.77 -1.20
N LEU A 191 9.69 8.29 -1.17
CA LEU A 191 10.68 8.58 -0.13
C LEU A 191 10.12 8.36 1.28
N PHE A 192 9.67 7.14 1.55
CA PHE A 192 9.25 6.76 2.89
C PHE A 192 10.41 6.77 3.88
N CYS A 193 10.19 7.28 5.08
CA CYS A 193 11.23 7.52 6.10
C CYS A 193 12.05 6.28 6.45
N ASN A 194 11.40 5.13 6.67
CA ASN A 194 12.10 3.87 6.94
C ASN A 194 11.21 2.66 6.65
N SER A 195 11.05 2.30 5.38
CA SER A 195 10.25 1.17 4.95
C SER A 195 10.71 -0.19 5.53
N TRP A 196 11.98 -0.31 5.91
CA TRP A 196 12.52 -1.52 6.54
C TRP A 196 11.98 -1.75 7.96
N ASP A 197 11.66 -0.66 8.68
CA ASP A 197 11.04 -0.71 10.01
C ASP A 197 9.53 -0.44 9.96
N TRP A 198 8.93 -0.55 8.77
CA TRP A 198 7.50 -0.33 8.52
C TRP A 198 7.03 1.11 8.82
N ASP A 199 7.92 2.06 8.75
CA ASP A 199 7.61 3.49 8.79
C ASP A 199 7.44 4.04 7.36
N PHE A 200 6.19 4.21 6.97
CA PHE A 200 5.78 4.74 5.68
C PHE A 200 5.36 6.22 5.75
N SER A 201 5.73 6.93 6.79
CA SER A 201 5.67 8.39 6.80
C SER A 201 6.59 8.97 5.71
N LEU A 202 6.26 10.16 5.22
CA LEU A 202 6.98 10.79 4.11
C LEU A 202 8.21 11.54 4.62
N ALA A 203 9.28 11.55 3.83
CA ALA A 203 10.38 12.48 4.04
C ALA A 203 9.96 13.93 3.65
N GLU A 204 10.62 14.94 4.20
CA GLU A 204 10.32 16.35 3.89
C GLU A 204 10.45 16.69 2.39
N ASP A 205 11.35 16.03 1.68
CA ASP A 205 11.60 16.18 0.24
C ASP A 205 10.85 15.16 -0.63
N SER A 206 9.90 14.43 -0.06
CA SER A 206 9.07 13.49 -0.81
C SER A 206 8.26 14.19 -1.91
N PRO A 207 8.20 13.62 -3.13
CA PRO A 207 7.35 14.15 -4.21
C PRO A 207 5.85 14.10 -3.86
N CYS A 208 5.46 13.33 -2.87
CA CYS A 208 4.08 13.21 -2.39
C CYS A 208 3.69 14.32 -1.40
N VAL A 209 4.63 15.16 -0.95
CA VAL A 209 4.36 16.24 0.01
C VAL A 209 3.83 17.48 -0.71
N GLY A 210 2.62 17.91 -0.34
CA GLY A 210 1.98 19.12 -0.87
C GLY A 210 1.57 19.05 -2.34
N THR A 211 1.61 17.89 -2.97
CA THR A 211 1.32 17.69 -4.40
C THR A 211 -0.06 17.07 -4.66
N GLY A 212 -0.74 16.67 -3.63
CA GLY A 212 -2.12 16.21 -3.71
C GLY A 212 -3.13 17.33 -3.94
N ILE A 213 -4.40 16.98 -4.01
CA ILE A 213 -5.52 17.93 -4.19
C ILE A 213 -5.47 19.04 -3.13
N ALA A 214 -5.61 20.27 -3.55
CA ALA A 214 -5.59 21.46 -2.69
C ALA A 214 -4.29 21.62 -1.87
N GLY A 215 -3.16 21.04 -2.32
CA GLY A 215 -1.88 21.13 -1.64
C GLY A 215 -1.74 20.20 -0.43
N ASN A 216 -2.59 19.19 -0.32
CA ASN A 216 -2.46 18.15 0.68
C ASN A 216 -1.32 17.16 0.32
N ASN A 217 -0.87 16.39 1.28
CA ASN A 217 0.01 15.25 1.00
C ASN A 217 -0.78 14.11 0.35
N MET A 218 -0.12 13.33 -0.49
CA MET A 218 -0.65 12.05 -0.93
C MET A 218 -0.40 10.97 0.14
N GLY A 219 -1.23 9.93 0.13
CA GLY A 219 -1.13 8.81 1.07
C GLY A 219 -1.75 9.04 2.44
N ALA A 220 -1.59 8.05 3.31
CA ALA A 220 -2.22 7.99 4.63
C ALA A 220 -1.38 8.65 5.74
N PHE A 221 -0.15 9.00 5.45
CA PHE A 221 0.81 9.47 6.45
C PHE A 221 1.26 10.90 6.16
N ASP A 222 1.57 11.62 7.23
CA ASP A 222 2.21 12.92 7.15
C ASP A 222 3.75 12.81 7.05
N VAL A 223 4.42 13.95 6.99
CA VAL A 223 5.88 14.03 7.06
C VAL A 223 6.35 13.55 8.44
N GLY A 224 7.23 12.55 8.46
CA GLY A 224 7.75 11.92 9.69
C GLY A 224 9.25 12.06 9.89
N CYS A 225 9.99 12.46 8.85
CA CYS A 225 11.44 12.65 8.94
C CYS A 225 11.91 13.83 8.07
N GLY A 226 13.15 14.27 8.30
CA GLY A 226 13.81 15.25 7.46
C GLY A 226 14.05 14.75 6.03
N PRO A 227 14.65 15.57 5.16
CA PRO A 227 14.91 15.18 3.78
C PRO A 227 15.78 13.92 3.73
N MET A 228 15.49 13.03 2.78
CA MET A 228 16.32 11.87 2.55
C MET A 228 17.70 12.34 2.08
N MET A 229 18.71 12.10 2.90
CA MET A 229 20.07 12.46 2.52
C MET A 229 20.42 11.77 1.20
N SER A 230 20.71 12.56 0.18
CA SER A 230 21.32 12.00 -1.02
C SER A 230 22.67 11.43 -0.61
N ILE A 231 22.85 10.14 -0.76
CA ILE A 231 24.11 9.43 -0.50
C ILE A 231 25.27 10.02 -1.33
N ASN A 232 24.98 10.99 -2.18
CA ASN A 232 25.95 11.55 -3.14
C ASN A 232 26.85 12.64 -2.60
N ASP A 233 26.57 13.27 -1.45
CA ASP A 233 27.32 14.46 -1.05
C ASP A 233 28.46 14.21 -0.04
N ASP A 234 28.52 13.03 0.61
CA ASP A 234 29.54 12.74 1.62
C ASP A 234 30.29 11.41 1.46
N LEU A 235 30.07 10.68 0.38
CA LEU A 235 30.89 9.49 0.14
C LEU A 235 32.30 9.93 -0.32
N PRO A 236 33.37 9.55 0.41
CA PRO A 236 34.72 9.83 -0.03
C PRO A 236 34.92 9.27 -1.44
N THR A 237 35.31 10.13 -2.38
CA THR A 237 35.59 9.71 -3.77
C THR A 237 36.82 8.79 -3.89
N GLN A 238 37.55 8.63 -2.80
CA GLN A 238 38.68 7.71 -2.69
C GLN A 238 38.78 7.15 -1.28
N PHE A 239 38.80 5.84 -1.17
CA PHE A 239 39.23 5.17 0.04
C PHE A 239 40.74 5.35 0.19
N SER A 240 41.22 5.81 1.32
CA SER A 240 42.63 5.93 1.60
C SER A 240 42.98 5.36 2.98
N LEU A 241 44.07 4.63 3.04
CA LEU A 241 44.66 4.17 4.27
C LEU A 241 46.09 4.70 4.31
N LYS A 242 46.38 5.59 5.23
CA LYS A 242 47.76 6.11 5.40
C LYS A 242 48.58 5.13 6.22
N GLN A 243 49.86 5.09 5.93
CA GLN A 243 50.78 4.28 6.72
C GLN A 243 50.75 4.75 8.18
N ASN A 244 50.71 3.81 9.09
CA ASN A 244 50.72 4.10 10.52
C ASN A 244 51.98 4.86 10.93
N TYR A 245 51.79 5.81 11.86
CA TYR A 245 52.91 6.60 12.39
C TYR A 245 52.89 6.61 13.93
N PRO A 246 54.01 6.44 14.60
CA PRO A 246 55.33 5.99 14.04
C PRO A 246 55.32 4.54 13.51
N ASN A 247 56.20 4.28 12.53
CA ASN A 247 56.41 2.92 12.02
C ASN A 247 57.91 2.65 11.88
N PRO A 248 58.51 1.71 12.66
CA PRO A 248 57.84 0.81 13.59
C PRO A 248 57.29 1.54 14.82
N PHE A 249 56.18 1.05 15.35
CA PHE A 249 55.48 1.63 16.51
C PHE A 249 56.08 1.16 17.84
N ASN A 250 56.10 2.06 18.87
CA ASN A 250 56.44 1.74 20.23
C ASN A 250 55.98 2.88 21.20
N PRO A 251 55.09 2.65 22.16
CA PRO A 251 54.18 1.49 22.33
C PRO A 251 52.86 1.63 21.57
N THR A 252 52.58 2.77 20.91
CA THR A 252 51.33 3.07 20.20
C THR A 252 51.58 3.59 18.79
N THR A 253 50.62 3.41 17.91
CA THR A 253 50.62 4.01 16.57
C THR A 253 49.23 4.55 16.24
N THR A 254 49.19 5.53 15.33
CA THR A 254 47.97 6.08 14.78
C THR A 254 47.75 5.56 13.36
N ILE A 255 46.53 5.15 13.05
CA ILE A 255 46.11 4.75 11.71
C ILE A 255 45.04 5.78 11.29
N GLU A 256 45.29 6.49 10.20
CA GLU A 256 44.29 7.38 9.59
C GLU A 256 43.69 6.73 8.35
N TYR A 257 42.36 6.76 8.26
CA TYR A 257 41.64 6.26 7.11
C TYR A 257 40.49 7.20 6.75
N SER A 258 40.03 7.15 5.51
CA SER A 258 38.78 7.72 5.05
C SER A 258 37.92 6.64 4.42
N LEU A 259 36.64 6.69 4.73
CA LEU A 259 35.62 5.78 4.19
C LEU A 259 34.75 6.54 3.22
#